data_c72fb335c9009efeb77a21eef0a4bd29
#
_entry.id   c72fb335c9009efeb77a21eef0a4bd29
#
_cell.length_a   1.000
_cell.length_b   1.000
_cell.length_c   1.000
_cell.angle_alpha   90.00
_cell.angle_beta   90.00
_cell.angle_gamma   90.00
#
_symmetry.space_group_name_H-M   'P 1'
#
loop_
_entity.id
_entity.type
_entity.pdbx_description
1 polymer ?
#
loop_
_entity_poly.entity_id
_entity_poly.type
_entity_poly.pdbx_seq_one_letter_code
_entity_poly.pdbx_strand_id
1 'polypeptide(L)'
;MSLSAHVVYHPYSSQMKARFEVQNPVIENMKNPPDIKIETMNGESTTLRALAKEGTEHWVVVNVASACGFTRQYAGLQTLSQQEAVTVVGFPCNQFGAQEPGTHQEICDFTAEKFEVDFPLMAKIDVKGDASTPLFQELSSSSDASGYAGDIRWNFEKFVINTDGQVSRFTSRDEPEDLL
;
A
#
# COMPACT_ATOMS: atom_id res chain seq x y z
N MET A 1 -12.45 71.49 26.38
CA MET A 1 -11.14 70.92 26.10
C MET A 1 -11.29 69.45 25.86
N SER A 2 -11.32 69.08 24.57
CA SER A 2 -11.54 67.70 24.16
C SER A 2 -10.23 67.11 23.66
N LEU A 3 -9.72 66.11 24.30
CA LEU A 3 -8.53 65.34 23.86
C LEU A 3 -8.99 64.19 23.03
N SER A 4 -8.77 64.31 21.70
CA SER A 4 -9.00 63.23 20.73
C SER A 4 -7.79 62.30 20.72
N ALA A 5 -8.01 61.04 21.14
CA ALA A 5 -7.00 59.98 21.06
C ALA A 5 -6.98 59.41 19.63
N HIS A 6 -5.88 59.65 18.92
CA HIS A 6 -5.61 59.00 17.64
C HIS A 6 -5.08 57.60 17.88
N VAL A 7 -5.87 56.58 17.50
CA VAL A 7 -5.43 55.20 17.43
C VAL A 7 -4.63 55.05 16.11
N VAL A 8 -3.33 54.87 16.21
CA VAL A 8 -2.44 54.55 15.08
C VAL A 8 -2.56 53.06 14.82
N TYR A 9 -3.20 52.72 13.70
CA TYR A 9 -3.25 51.35 13.18
C TYR A 9 -1.90 51.06 12.53
N HIS A 10 -1.11 50.17 13.12
CA HIS A 10 0.08 49.62 12.44
C HIS A 10 -0.38 48.46 11.53
N PRO A 11 -0.09 48.52 10.22
CA PRO A 11 -0.34 47.38 9.34
C PRO A 11 0.64 46.27 9.70
N TYR A 12 0.10 45.14 10.13
CA TYR A 12 0.82 43.90 10.37
C TYR A 12 1.47 43.48 9.04
N SER A 13 2.78 43.56 8.95
CA SER A 13 3.55 43.34 7.72
C SER A 13 3.40 41.89 7.24
N SER A 14 3.18 41.77 5.94
CA SER A 14 3.08 40.51 5.16
C SER A 14 4.32 39.58 5.23
N GLN A 15 5.33 39.94 6.04
CA GLN A 15 6.57 39.17 6.18
C GLN A 15 6.53 38.09 7.27
N MET A 16 5.44 37.97 8.05
CA MET A 16 5.31 36.92 9.08
C MET A 16 4.63 35.64 8.59
N LYS A 17 4.13 35.57 7.37
CA LYS A 17 3.58 34.32 6.79
C LYS A 17 4.63 33.39 6.18
N ALA A 18 5.89 33.84 6.03
CA ALA A 18 6.96 33.07 5.38
C ALA A 18 7.84 32.23 6.32
N ARG A 19 7.47 32.06 7.60
CA ARG A 19 8.38 31.47 8.59
C ARG A 19 7.91 30.15 9.24
N PHE A 20 6.91 29.51 8.67
CA PHE A 20 6.43 28.18 9.11
C PHE A 20 6.29 27.15 7.99
N GLU A 21 6.91 27.36 6.84
CA GLU A 21 7.32 26.23 6.02
C GLU A 21 8.64 25.68 6.58
N VAL A 22 8.53 24.91 7.64
CA VAL A 22 9.59 23.96 7.98
C VAL A 22 9.58 22.93 6.85
N GLN A 23 10.37 23.19 5.81
CA GLN A 23 10.80 22.17 4.87
C GLN A 23 11.48 21.09 5.70
N ASN A 24 10.75 20.05 5.99
CA ASN A 24 11.28 18.85 6.61
C ASN A 24 11.87 18.02 5.48
N PRO A 25 13.20 18.02 5.23
CA PRO A 25 13.80 17.34 4.08
C PRO A 25 13.62 15.81 4.14
N VAL A 26 13.08 15.29 5.23
CA VAL A 26 12.74 13.87 5.40
C VAL A 26 11.43 13.51 4.70
N ILE A 27 10.52 14.47 4.48
CA ILE A 27 9.20 14.21 3.85
C ILE A 27 9.29 14.25 2.31
N GLU A 28 10.26 14.97 1.72
CA GLU A 28 10.40 15.05 0.26
C GLU A 28 10.89 13.78 -0.42
N ASN A 29 11.35 12.76 0.33
CA ASN A 29 11.87 11.50 -0.23
C ASN A 29 10.97 10.27 -0.01
N MET A 30 9.86 10.40 0.72
CA MET A 30 8.88 9.32 0.85
C MET A 30 7.98 9.33 -0.39
N LYS A 31 8.22 8.42 -1.32
CA LYS A 31 7.32 8.22 -2.46
C LYS A 31 5.97 7.78 -1.89
N ASN A 32 4.90 8.51 -2.25
CA ASN A 32 3.54 8.10 -1.91
C ASN A 32 3.28 6.68 -2.45
N PRO A 33 3.07 5.65 -1.62
CA PRO A 33 2.99 4.26 -2.07
C PRO A 33 2.06 4.02 -3.27
N PRO A 34 0.85 4.62 -3.35
CA PRO A 34 -0.04 4.45 -4.49
C PRO A 34 0.53 4.93 -5.84
N ASP A 35 1.56 5.78 -5.85
CA ASP A 35 2.15 6.34 -7.06
C ASP A 35 3.46 5.65 -7.47
N ILE A 36 3.93 4.67 -6.70
CA ILE A 36 5.11 3.88 -7.03
C ILE A 36 4.80 2.96 -8.21
N LYS A 37 5.72 2.95 -9.18
CA LYS A 37 5.60 2.05 -10.35
C LYS A 37 5.72 0.60 -9.95
N ILE A 38 4.78 -0.20 -10.46
CA ILE A 38 4.71 -1.65 -10.34
C ILE A 38 4.55 -2.26 -11.74
N GLU A 39 4.78 -3.56 -11.88
CA GLU A 39 4.72 -4.26 -13.15
C GLU A 39 3.55 -5.26 -13.15
N THR A 40 2.76 -5.25 -14.22
CA THR A 40 1.70 -6.23 -14.46
C THR A 40 2.31 -7.56 -14.90
N MET A 41 1.50 -8.64 -14.89
CA MET A 41 1.93 -9.95 -15.40
C MET A 41 2.37 -9.94 -16.87
N ASN A 42 1.94 -8.93 -17.65
CA ASN A 42 2.32 -8.78 -19.07
C ASN A 42 3.58 -7.90 -19.26
N GLY A 43 4.23 -7.46 -18.17
CA GLY A 43 5.42 -6.60 -18.19
C GLY A 43 5.13 -5.12 -18.43
N GLU A 44 3.87 -4.69 -18.31
CA GLU A 44 3.49 -3.29 -18.44
C GLU A 44 3.66 -2.55 -17.12
N SER A 45 4.14 -1.31 -17.17
CA SER A 45 4.27 -0.46 -15.98
C SER A 45 2.93 0.19 -15.63
N THR A 46 2.54 0.08 -14.36
CA THR A 46 1.34 0.71 -13.79
C THR A 46 1.62 1.24 -12.38
N THR A 47 0.58 1.65 -11.64
CA THR A 47 0.65 2.07 -10.22
C THR A 47 -0.61 1.57 -9.50
N LEU A 48 -0.58 1.50 -8.15
CA LEU A 48 -1.79 1.16 -7.38
C LEU A 48 -2.91 2.17 -7.66
N ARG A 49 -2.58 3.45 -7.84
CA ARG A 49 -3.56 4.49 -8.16
C ARG A 49 -4.23 4.24 -9.52
N ALA A 50 -3.48 3.79 -10.52
CA ALA A 50 -4.03 3.49 -11.84
C ALA A 50 -4.93 2.23 -11.84
N LEU A 51 -4.74 1.34 -10.86
CA LEU A 51 -5.56 0.13 -10.66
C LEU A 51 -6.79 0.39 -9.77
N ALA A 52 -6.90 1.59 -9.19
CA ALA A 52 -8.00 1.93 -8.29
C ALA A 52 -9.35 1.86 -9.01
N LYS A 53 -10.34 1.24 -8.37
CA LYS A 53 -11.75 1.34 -8.78
C LYS A 53 -12.27 2.74 -8.48
N GLU A 54 -13.35 3.13 -9.14
CA GLU A 54 -14.08 4.34 -8.78
C GLU A 54 -14.53 4.24 -7.31
N GLY A 55 -14.27 5.29 -6.53
CA GLY A 55 -14.61 5.33 -5.10
C GLY A 55 -13.60 4.66 -4.18
N THR A 56 -12.43 4.18 -4.68
CA THR A 56 -11.39 3.57 -3.83
C THR A 56 -10.90 4.55 -2.76
N GLU A 57 -11.04 4.15 -1.50
CA GLU A 57 -10.51 4.84 -0.33
C GLU A 57 -9.30 4.09 0.27
N HIS A 58 -9.21 2.77 0.02
CA HIS A 58 -8.15 1.92 0.53
C HIS A 58 -7.60 0.98 -0.55
N TRP A 59 -6.27 0.87 -0.61
CA TRP A 59 -5.59 -0.21 -1.35
C TRP A 59 -5.13 -1.27 -0.36
N VAL A 60 -5.45 -2.52 -0.63
CA VAL A 60 -4.93 -3.68 0.09
C VAL A 60 -3.86 -4.35 -0.75
N VAL A 61 -2.60 -4.19 -0.35
CA VAL A 61 -1.43 -4.79 -1.00
C VAL A 61 -1.05 -6.04 -0.23
N VAL A 62 -0.91 -7.18 -0.92
CA VAL A 62 -0.61 -8.47 -0.29
C VAL A 62 0.35 -9.29 -1.14
N ASN A 63 1.39 -9.86 -0.52
CA ASN A 63 2.25 -10.84 -1.17
C ASN A 63 1.64 -12.24 -1.05
N VAL A 64 1.45 -12.91 -2.17
CA VAL A 64 0.63 -14.12 -2.27
C VAL A 64 1.44 -15.32 -2.76
N ALA A 65 0.91 -16.53 -2.47
CA ALA A 65 1.48 -17.79 -2.93
C ALA A 65 0.40 -18.88 -3.04
N SER A 66 0.52 -19.76 -4.05
CA SER A 66 -0.47 -20.82 -4.36
C SER A 66 -0.35 -22.06 -3.48
N ALA A 67 0.83 -22.33 -2.87
CA ALA A 67 1.09 -23.55 -2.09
C ALA A 67 1.42 -23.28 -0.61
N CYS A 68 0.77 -22.27 -0.02
CA CYS A 68 0.96 -21.84 1.37
C CYS A 68 -0.22 -22.28 2.25
N GLY A 69 0.02 -22.47 3.55
CA GLY A 69 -1.07 -22.71 4.52
C GLY A 69 -2.09 -21.56 4.61
N PHE A 70 -1.67 -20.34 4.22
CA PHE A 70 -2.52 -19.16 4.18
C PHE A 70 -3.22 -18.93 2.82
N THR A 71 -3.01 -19.79 1.81
CA THR A 71 -3.60 -19.63 0.47
C THR A 71 -5.14 -19.54 0.51
N ARG A 72 -5.78 -20.14 1.53
CA ARG A 72 -7.23 -20.01 1.78
C ARG A 72 -7.69 -18.55 1.93
N GLN A 73 -6.80 -17.63 2.31
CA GLN A 73 -7.12 -16.21 2.47
C GLN A 73 -7.44 -15.50 1.14
N TYR A 74 -7.17 -16.13 -0.01
CA TYR A 74 -7.65 -15.61 -1.29
C TYR A 74 -9.18 -15.42 -1.31
N ALA A 75 -9.94 -16.30 -0.66
CA ALA A 75 -11.40 -16.16 -0.58
C ALA A 75 -11.84 -14.89 0.16
N GLY A 76 -11.20 -14.60 1.31
CA GLY A 76 -11.46 -13.37 2.07
C GLY A 76 -10.99 -12.11 1.32
N LEU A 77 -9.82 -12.17 0.65
CA LEU A 77 -9.33 -11.08 -0.19
C LEU A 77 -10.29 -10.82 -1.37
N GLN A 78 -10.84 -11.87 -1.97
CA GLN A 78 -11.84 -11.74 -3.02
C GLN A 78 -13.13 -11.08 -2.49
N THR A 79 -13.61 -11.49 -1.34
CA THR A 79 -14.77 -10.85 -0.68
C THR A 79 -14.49 -9.37 -0.40
N LEU A 80 -13.30 -9.06 0.12
CA LEU A 80 -12.88 -7.70 0.41
C LEU A 80 -12.80 -6.85 -0.88
N SER A 81 -12.33 -7.44 -1.99
CA SER A 81 -12.22 -6.76 -3.28
C SER A 81 -13.58 -6.35 -3.87
N GLN A 82 -14.69 -6.96 -3.44
CA GLN A 82 -16.03 -6.58 -3.88
C GLN A 82 -16.56 -5.31 -3.20
N GLN A 83 -15.93 -4.83 -2.14
CA GLN A 83 -16.32 -3.57 -1.50
C GLN A 83 -15.94 -2.38 -2.38
N GLU A 84 -16.86 -1.42 -2.57
CA GLU A 84 -16.65 -0.27 -3.47
C GLU A 84 -15.43 0.56 -3.10
N ALA A 85 -15.21 0.79 -1.80
CA ALA A 85 -14.11 1.60 -1.28
C ALA A 85 -12.73 0.89 -1.27
N VAL A 86 -12.64 -0.38 -1.70
CA VAL A 86 -11.43 -1.18 -1.55
C VAL A 86 -10.92 -1.71 -2.88
N THR A 87 -9.66 -1.45 -3.18
CA THR A 87 -8.92 -2.07 -4.29
C THR A 87 -7.88 -3.03 -3.71
N VAL A 88 -8.04 -4.33 -3.96
CA VAL A 88 -7.06 -5.36 -3.59
C VAL A 88 -6.08 -5.56 -4.75
N VAL A 89 -4.78 -5.68 -4.44
CA VAL A 89 -3.72 -5.97 -5.42
C VAL A 89 -2.79 -7.03 -4.86
N GLY A 90 -2.72 -8.17 -5.54
CA GLY A 90 -1.88 -9.32 -5.15
C GLY A 90 -0.55 -9.35 -5.88
N PHE A 91 0.52 -9.66 -5.16
CA PHE A 91 1.88 -9.78 -5.67
C PHE A 91 2.40 -11.18 -5.44
N PRO A 92 2.40 -12.06 -6.46
CA PRO A 92 3.00 -13.39 -6.36
C PRO A 92 4.47 -13.31 -5.96
N CYS A 93 4.89 -14.13 -4.98
CA CYS A 93 6.26 -14.13 -4.47
C CYS A 93 6.73 -15.55 -4.11
N ASN A 94 7.88 -15.95 -4.63
CA ASN A 94 8.42 -17.30 -4.40
C ASN A 94 9.50 -17.37 -3.30
N GLN A 95 9.76 -16.25 -2.59
CA GLN A 95 10.85 -16.17 -1.60
C GLN A 95 10.58 -16.94 -0.30
N PHE A 96 9.32 -17.36 -0.05
CA PHE A 96 8.93 -18.02 1.19
C PHE A 96 8.66 -19.51 0.94
N GLY A 97 9.67 -20.34 1.20
CA GLY A 97 9.57 -21.79 1.06
C GLY A 97 9.32 -22.29 -0.37
N ALA A 98 9.60 -21.48 -1.40
CA ALA A 98 9.35 -21.78 -2.82
C ALA A 98 7.88 -22.18 -3.07
N GLN A 99 6.95 -21.48 -2.40
CA GLN A 99 5.51 -21.79 -2.43
C GLN A 99 4.74 -21.12 -3.57
N GLU A 100 5.44 -20.40 -4.49
CA GLU A 100 4.85 -19.83 -5.72
C GLU A 100 5.68 -20.19 -6.94
N PRO A 101 5.85 -21.49 -7.27
CA PRO A 101 6.72 -21.91 -8.37
C PRO A 101 6.11 -21.69 -9.76
N GLY A 102 4.77 -21.57 -9.85
CA GLY A 102 4.01 -21.50 -11.10
C GLY A 102 4.39 -20.34 -12.00
N THR A 103 4.10 -20.47 -13.29
CA THR A 103 4.09 -19.35 -14.24
C THR A 103 2.95 -18.39 -13.94
N HIS A 104 2.96 -17.20 -14.54
CA HIS A 104 1.86 -16.24 -14.41
C HIS A 104 0.51 -16.84 -14.79
N GLN A 105 0.45 -17.60 -15.90
CA GLN A 105 -0.78 -18.25 -16.35
C GLN A 105 -1.28 -19.27 -15.33
N GLU A 106 -0.40 -20.15 -14.83
CA GLU A 106 -0.75 -21.16 -13.82
C GLU A 106 -1.27 -20.54 -12.52
N ILE A 107 -0.69 -19.40 -12.09
CA ILE A 107 -1.15 -18.66 -10.92
C ILE A 107 -2.56 -18.08 -11.16
N CYS A 108 -2.79 -17.44 -12.30
CA CYS A 108 -4.10 -16.90 -12.67
C CYS A 108 -5.16 -17.99 -12.75
N ASP A 109 -4.87 -19.09 -13.44
CA ASP A 109 -5.81 -20.21 -13.59
C ASP A 109 -6.14 -20.82 -12.22
N PHE A 110 -5.13 -21.08 -11.38
CA PHE A 110 -5.31 -21.60 -10.03
C PHE A 110 -6.19 -20.70 -9.18
N THR A 111 -5.92 -19.39 -9.16
CA THR A 111 -6.64 -18.43 -8.29
C THR A 111 -8.06 -18.20 -8.78
N ALA A 112 -8.29 -18.15 -10.08
CA ALA A 112 -9.61 -18.04 -10.67
C ALA A 112 -10.46 -19.30 -10.44
N GLU A 113 -9.89 -20.50 -10.68
CA GLU A 113 -10.62 -21.76 -10.52
C GLU A 113 -10.95 -22.11 -9.06
N LYS A 114 -10.04 -21.78 -8.12
CA LYS A 114 -10.17 -22.21 -6.71
C LYS A 114 -10.85 -21.18 -5.83
N PHE A 115 -10.70 -19.88 -6.13
CA PHE A 115 -11.12 -18.80 -5.25
C PHE A 115 -11.92 -17.71 -5.97
N GLU A 116 -12.17 -17.89 -7.29
CA GLU A 116 -12.90 -16.92 -8.11
C GLU A 116 -12.25 -15.52 -8.10
N VAL A 117 -10.89 -15.45 -7.95
CA VAL A 117 -10.16 -14.20 -7.87
C VAL A 117 -10.30 -13.42 -9.17
N ASP A 118 -10.81 -12.19 -9.05
CA ASP A 118 -10.94 -11.22 -10.13
C ASP A 118 -10.18 -9.89 -9.88
N PHE A 119 -9.61 -9.72 -8.68
CA PHE A 119 -8.75 -8.58 -8.40
C PHE A 119 -7.37 -8.70 -9.08
N PRO A 120 -6.67 -7.57 -9.36
CA PRO A 120 -5.38 -7.57 -10.03
C PRO A 120 -4.31 -8.41 -9.34
N LEU A 121 -3.69 -9.33 -10.08
CA LEU A 121 -2.45 -9.99 -9.72
C LEU A 121 -1.32 -9.41 -10.58
N MET A 122 -0.23 -8.98 -9.92
CA MET A 122 0.93 -8.36 -10.56
C MET A 122 1.99 -9.38 -10.95
N ALA A 123 3.05 -8.94 -11.62
CA ALA A 123 4.21 -9.75 -11.89
C ALA A 123 4.74 -10.41 -10.61
N LYS A 124 5.27 -11.64 -10.75
CA LYS A 124 5.96 -12.30 -9.64
C LYS A 124 7.24 -11.52 -9.32
N ILE A 125 7.41 -11.14 -8.07
CA ILE A 125 8.47 -10.25 -7.61
C ILE A 125 9.13 -10.74 -6.34
N ASP A 126 10.28 -10.14 -6.02
CA ASP A 126 10.90 -10.20 -4.71
C ASP A 126 10.34 -9.08 -3.81
N VAL A 127 9.93 -9.43 -2.59
CA VAL A 127 9.31 -8.52 -1.62
C VAL A 127 10.19 -8.24 -0.41
N LYS A 128 11.36 -8.90 -0.30
CA LYS A 128 12.33 -8.70 0.78
C LYS A 128 13.78 -8.78 0.29
N GLY A 129 14.70 -8.23 1.11
CA GLY A 129 16.13 -8.15 0.79
C GLY A 129 16.43 -7.08 -0.25
N ASP A 130 17.67 -7.04 -0.70
CA ASP A 130 18.21 -6.00 -1.59
C ASP A 130 17.53 -5.97 -2.98
N ALA A 131 16.95 -7.09 -3.41
CA ALA A 131 16.25 -7.22 -4.69
C ALA A 131 14.75 -6.87 -4.59
N SER A 132 14.25 -6.49 -3.42
CA SER A 132 12.85 -6.13 -3.25
C SER A 132 12.47 -4.92 -4.11
N THR A 133 11.23 -4.92 -4.61
CA THR A 133 10.74 -3.81 -5.44
C THR A 133 10.58 -2.52 -4.63
N PRO A 134 10.64 -1.33 -5.27
CA PRO A 134 10.50 -0.05 -4.58
C PRO A 134 9.23 0.08 -3.74
N LEU A 135 8.11 -0.51 -4.18
CA LEU A 135 6.88 -0.53 -3.39
C LEU A 135 7.07 -1.28 -2.06
N PHE A 136 7.64 -2.49 -2.10
CA PHE A 136 7.84 -3.29 -0.89
C PHE A 136 8.96 -2.76 0.01
N GLN A 137 9.97 -2.07 -0.54
CA GLN A 137 10.95 -1.32 0.26
C GLN A 137 10.27 -0.22 1.08
N GLU A 138 9.36 0.53 0.46
CA GLU A 138 8.59 1.58 1.15
C GLU A 138 7.65 0.98 2.21
N LEU A 139 6.85 -0.04 1.83
CA LEU A 139 5.91 -0.70 2.74
C LEU A 139 6.59 -1.35 3.94
N SER A 140 7.79 -1.90 3.77
CA SER A 140 8.59 -2.53 4.85
C SER A 140 8.97 -1.55 5.95
N SER A 141 8.98 -0.24 5.68
CA SER A 141 9.24 0.79 6.68
C SER A 141 8.10 0.96 7.70
N SER A 142 6.90 0.49 7.36
CA SER A 142 5.71 0.59 8.22
C SER A 142 5.72 -0.48 9.30
N SER A 143 5.32 -0.09 10.52
CA SER A 143 5.22 -1.01 11.66
C SER A 143 3.87 -1.70 11.71
N ASP A 144 3.87 -2.97 12.13
CA ASP A 144 2.66 -3.69 12.53
C ASP A 144 2.23 -3.35 13.98
N ALA A 145 1.14 -3.93 14.46
CA ALA A 145 0.60 -3.72 15.80
C ALA A 145 1.58 -4.12 16.93
N SER A 146 2.59 -4.96 16.64
CA SER A 146 3.66 -5.33 17.60
C SER A 146 4.81 -4.33 17.62
N GLY A 147 4.82 -3.33 16.73
CA GLY A 147 5.90 -2.37 16.52
C GLY A 147 7.01 -2.89 15.59
N TYR A 148 6.85 -4.04 14.95
CA TYR A 148 7.82 -4.55 13.99
C TYR A 148 7.75 -3.78 12.67
N ALA A 149 8.88 -3.24 12.23
CA ALA A 149 9.14 -2.74 10.88
C ALA A 149 10.34 -3.49 10.29
N GLY A 150 10.43 -3.58 8.96
CA GLY A 150 11.51 -4.30 8.26
C GLY A 150 10.95 -5.34 7.28
N ASP A 151 11.77 -6.28 6.85
CA ASP A 151 11.46 -7.26 5.82
C ASP A 151 10.11 -7.97 6.00
N ILE A 152 9.48 -8.31 4.88
CA ILE A 152 8.31 -9.18 4.85
C ILE A 152 8.70 -10.54 5.43
N ARG A 153 7.91 -11.04 6.40
CA ARG A 153 8.25 -12.25 7.18
C ARG A 153 7.76 -13.53 6.56
N TRP A 154 6.60 -13.49 5.88
CA TRP A 154 5.99 -14.66 5.25
C TRP A 154 5.01 -14.28 4.15
N ASN A 155 4.48 -15.29 3.41
CA ASN A 155 3.38 -15.09 2.46
C ASN A 155 2.13 -14.55 3.17
N PHE A 156 1.31 -13.80 2.44
CA PHE A 156 0.08 -13.17 2.92
C PHE A 156 0.28 -12.15 4.05
N GLU A 157 1.41 -11.45 4.09
CA GLU A 157 1.55 -10.22 4.84
C GLU A 157 0.84 -9.09 4.07
N LYS A 158 0.07 -8.25 4.76
CA LYS A 158 -0.84 -7.30 4.11
C LYS A 158 -0.53 -5.87 4.54
N PHE A 159 -0.79 -4.94 3.64
CA PHE A 159 -0.67 -3.51 3.87
C PHE A 159 -1.93 -2.83 3.38
N VAL A 160 -2.56 -2.05 4.24
CA VAL A 160 -3.69 -1.19 3.88
C VAL A 160 -3.16 0.24 3.75
N ILE A 161 -3.36 0.83 2.58
CA ILE A 161 -2.92 2.18 2.26
C ILE A 161 -4.16 3.03 2.03
N ASN A 162 -4.31 4.15 2.74
CA ASN A 162 -5.41 5.08 2.53
C ASN A 162 -5.07 6.13 1.45
N THR A 163 -6.02 6.99 1.13
CA THR A 163 -5.86 8.06 0.10
C THR A 163 -4.79 9.08 0.46
N ASP A 164 -4.46 9.25 1.74
CA ASP A 164 -3.40 10.14 2.22
C ASP A 164 -2.00 9.48 2.17
N GLY A 165 -1.93 8.20 1.75
CA GLY A 165 -0.69 7.43 1.68
C GLY A 165 -0.25 6.83 3.03
N GLN A 166 -1.08 6.90 4.07
CA GLN A 166 -0.79 6.25 5.34
C GLN A 166 -0.93 4.74 5.19
N VAL A 167 0.01 4.00 5.79
CA VAL A 167 0.12 2.55 5.68
C VAL A 167 -0.14 1.89 7.03
N SER A 168 -1.07 0.95 7.06
CA SER A 168 -1.26 0.00 8.17
C SER A 168 -0.75 -1.37 7.74
N ARG A 169 0.08 -2.02 8.57
CA ARG A 169 0.70 -3.32 8.28
C ARG A 169 0.09 -4.42 9.14
N PHE A 170 -0.21 -5.55 8.49
CA PHE A 170 -0.84 -6.72 9.07
C PHE A 170 -0.01 -7.97 8.80
N THR A 171 0.03 -8.89 9.73
CA THR A 171 0.77 -10.15 9.59
C THR A 171 0.05 -11.14 8.68
N SER A 172 0.71 -12.25 8.34
CA SER A 172 0.08 -13.37 7.61
C SER A 172 -1.11 -14.00 8.37
N ARG A 173 -1.20 -13.81 9.69
CA ARG A 173 -2.23 -14.40 10.54
C ARG A 173 -3.49 -13.56 10.65
N ASP A 174 -3.38 -12.27 10.36
CA ASP A 174 -4.54 -11.38 10.35
C ASP A 174 -5.40 -11.74 9.12
N GLU A 175 -6.66 -12.05 9.34
CA GLU A 175 -7.56 -12.45 8.26
C GLU A 175 -8.01 -11.22 7.45
N PRO A 176 -8.33 -11.39 6.15
CA PRO A 176 -8.75 -10.27 5.30
C PRO A 176 -9.96 -9.49 5.83
N GLU A 177 -10.85 -10.13 6.55
CA GLU A 177 -12.06 -9.56 7.14
C GLU A 177 -11.77 -8.55 8.27
N ASP A 178 -10.56 -8.61 8.85
CA ASP A 178 -10.15 -7.80 10.01
C ASP A 178 -9.29 -6.58 9.61
N LEU A 179 -9.12 -6.31 8.31
CA LEU A 179 -8.19 -5.28 7.82
C LEU A 179 -8.75 -3.85 7.84
N LEU A 180 -10.09 -3.68 7.80
CA LEU A 180 -10.79 -2.39 7.65
C LEU A 180 -11.92 -2.24 8.66
#